data_8d5186dc49ef5c962a79c89945456fab
#
_entry.id   8d5186dc49ef5c962a79c89945456fab
#
_cell.length_a   1.000
_cell.length_b   1.000
_cell.length_c   1.000
_cell.angle_alpha   90.00
_cell.angle_beta   90.00
_cell.angle_gamma   90.00
#
_symmetry.space_group_name_H-M   'P 1'
#
loop_
_entity.id
_entity.type
_entity.pdbx_description
1 polymer ?
#
loop_
_entity_poly.entity_id
_entity_poly.type
_entity_poly.pdbx_seq_one_letter_code
_entity_poly.pdbx_strand_id
1 'polypeptide(L)'
;YYNMYEARETSSNVGKNNMDSYFSNVESESNTIVGKKPGYNFSDLDEYGLIKENTLMDDTKVVIGKLTTNIENPDVLIDSSIYPKKGQLGYVDKAFITEDEEGFRLAKIRIREDRVPAIGDKFCSRCGQKGTIGLIIPEHDMPFTEDGIRPDIIINPHALPSRMTIGQLVETLMGKACVNVGAFGDCTAFVNKGSKHKAFGNVLTKNGFNSTGNQLLYNGMTGQQLESEIFIGPTYYMRLKHMVKDKINYRSKGPRTMLTKQVVQGRANDGGLRIGEMERD
;
A
#
# COMPACT_ATOMS: atom_id res chain seq x y z
N TYR A 1 -5.00 -0.92 -3.10
CA TYR A 1 -3.61 -0.63 -3.44
C TYR A 1 -3.40 -0.72 -4.94
N TYR A 2 -2.64 0.26 -5.47
CA TYR A 2 -2.27 0.29 -6.89
C TYR A 2 -0.77 0.20 -7.03
N ASN A 3 -0.31 -0.62 -7.98
CA ASN A 3 1.07 -0.67 -8.42
C ASN A 3 1.14 -0.27 -9.90
N MET A 4 2.16 0.50 -10.27
CA MET A 4 2.36 0.94 -11.64
C MET A 4 3.64 0.37 -12.21
N TYR A 5 3.54 -0.10 -13.44
CA TYR A 5 4.66 -0.50 -14.26
C TYR A 5 4.74 0.44 -15.45
N GLU A 6 5.94 0.89 -15.73
CA GLU A 6 6.22 1.79 -16.84
C GLU A 6 7.37 1.23 -17.66
N ALA A 7 7.26 1.35 -18.97
CA ALA A 7 8.33 1.04 -19.91
C ALA A 7 8.32 2.08 -21.02
N ARG A 8 9.49 2.44 -21.50
CA ARG A 8 9.69 3.38 -22.61
C ARG A 8 10.37 2.67 -23.76
N GLU A 9 9.97 2.96 -24.98
CA GLU A 9 10.75 2.63 -26.17
C GLU A 9 11.96 3.55 -26.23
N THR A 10 13.06 3.02 -26.69
CA THR A 10 14.30 3.78 -26.82
C THR A 10 14.95 3.47 -28.15
N SER A 11 15.57 4.48 -28.74
CA SER A 11 16.46 4.34 -29.87
C SER A 11 17.82 4.92 -29.52
N SER A 12 18.86 4.15 -29.65
CA SER A 12 20.22 4.59 -29.40
C SER A 12 21.15 4.16 -30.46
N ASN A 13 21.95 5.11 -30.94
CA ASN A 13 22.99 4.84 -31.93
C ASN A 13 24.25 4.31 -31.23
N VAL A 14 24.65 3.09 -31.50
CA VAL A 14 25.88 2.49 -31.00
C VAL A 14 26.80 2.21 -32.20
N GLY A 15 27.72 3.14 -32.48
CA GLY A 15 28.60 3.05 -33.64
C GLY A 15 27.84 3.27 -34.96
N LYS A 16 27.85 2.27 -35.87
CA LYS A 16 27.13 2.30 -37.14
C LYS A 16 25.74 1.68 -37.10
N ASN A 17 25.36 1.03 -36.02
CA ASN A 17 24.10 0.30 -35.88
C ASN A 17 23.19 0.99 -34.83
N ASN A 18 21.88 0.94 -35.09
CA ASN A 18 20.88 1.42 -34.17
C ASN A 18 20.43 0.28 -33.26
N MET A 19 20.33 0.56 -31.98
CA MET A 19 19.72 -0.32 -31.01
C MET A 19 18.35 0.23 -30.68
N ASP A 20 17.33 -0.31 -31.31
CA ASP A 20 15.95 0.14 -31.12
C ASP A 20 15.20 -0.83 -30.25
N SER A 21 14.42 -0.32 -29.33
CA SER A 21 13.53 -1.12 -28.51
C SER A 21 12.08 -0.70 -28.74
N TYR A 22 11.20 -1.67 -28.92
CA TYR A 22 9.79 -1.46 -29.22
C TYR A 22 8.90 -2.44 -28.47
N PHE A 23 7.63 -2.07 -28.29
CA PHE A 23 6.64 -2.93 -27.68
C PHE A 23 6.06 -3.90 -28.68
N SER A 24 6.04 -5.18 -28.34
CA SER A 24 5.45 -6.24 -29.17
C SER A 24 5.07 -7.44 -28.33
N ASN A 25 4.15 -8.24 -28.85
CA ASN A 25 3.86 -9.54 -28.28
C ASN A 25 4.97 -10.53 -28.66
N VAL A 26 5.74 -10.92 -27.67
CA VAL A 26 6.91 -11.81 -27.79
C VAL A 26 6.56 -13.19 -28.38
N GLU A 27 5.31 -13.65 -28.28
CA GLU A 27 4.86 -14.94 -28.83
C GLU A 27 4.47 -14.85 -30.31
N SER A 28 4.02 -13.69 -30.76
CA SER A 28 3.56 -13.50 -32.16
C SER A 28 4.68 -13.17 -33.14
N GLU A 29 5.87 -12.87 -32.67
CA GLU A 29 7.01 -12.54 -33.47
C GLU A 29 7.63 -13.79 -34.17
N SER A 30 7.87 -13.66 -35.47
CA SER A 30 8.48 -14.73 -36.30
C SER A 30 9.98 -14.84 -36.16
N ASN A 31 10.64 -13.83 -35.60
CA ASN A 31 12.08 -13.77 -35.44
C ASN A 31 12.58 -14.61 -34.26
N THR A 32 13.85 -14.99 -34.29
CA THR A 32 14.48 -15.71 -33.21
C THR A 32 14.69 -14.77 -32.03
N ILE A 33 14.02 -15.05 -30.91
CA ILE A 33 14.12 -14.25 -29.69
C ILE A 33 15.04 -14.94 -28.68
N VAL A 34 16.06 -14.21 -28.23
CA VAL A 34 17.03 -14.67 -27.23
C VAL A 34 16.82 -13.94 -25.91
N GLY A 35 17.10 -14.63 -24.82
CA GLY A 35 17.06 -14.03 -23.48
C GLY A 35 15.71 -14.13 -22.77
N LYS A 36 14.73 -14.84 -23.30
CA LYS A 36 13.47 -15.12 -22.60
C LYS A 36 13.75 -15.79 -21.25
N LYS A 37 13.19 -15.22 -20.18
CA LYS A 37 13.31 -15.85 -18.85
C LYS A 37 12.40 -17.08 -18.76
N PRO A 38 12.93 -18.25 -18.37
CA PRO A 38 12.14 -19.47 -18.24
C PRO A 38 11.08 -19.31 -17.12
N GLY A 39 9.92 -19.92 -17.33
CA GLY A 39 8.84 -19.94 -16.34
C GLY A 39 7.90 -18.74 -16.38
N TYR A 40 8.06 -17.82 -17.34
CA TYR A 40 7.13 -16.71 -17.55
C TYR A 40 6.19 -16.96 -18.72
N ASN A 41 4.96 -16.47 -18.58
CA ASN A 41 3.87 -16.61 -19.55
C ASN A 41 3.59 -15.29 -20.24
N PHE A 42 3.58 -15.29 -21.60
CA PHE A 42 3.33 -14.15 -22.46
C PHE A 42 1.94 -14.18 -23.10
N SER A 43 1.16 -15.25 -22.91
CA SER A 43 -0.12 -15.47 -23.61
C SER A 43 -1.18 -14.39 -23.36
N ASP A 44 -1.09 -13.69 -22.24
CA ASP A 44 -2.06 -12.64 -21.86
C ASP A 44 -1.71 -11.26 -22.42
N LEU A 45 -0.66 -11.16 -23.24
CA LEU A 45 -0.30 -9.92 -23.92
C LEU A 45 -1.21 -9.68 -25.13
N ASP A 46 -1.51 -8.42 -25.41
CA ASP A 46 -2.18 -7.98 -26.62
C ASP A 46 -1.20 -7.84 -27.81
N GLU A 47 -1.71 -7.40 -28.96
CA GLU A 47 -0.90 -7.18 -30.16
C GLU A 47 0.18 -6.09 -29.97
N TYR A 48 -0.01 -5.18 -29.03
CA TYR A 48 0.90 -4.10 -28.70
C TYR A 48 1.88 -4.45 -27.57
N GLY A 49 1.88 -5.69 -27.12
CA GLY A 49 2.74 -6.16 -26.02
C GLY A 49 2.31 -5.74 -24.64
N LEU A 50 1.08 -5.24 -24.43
CA LEU A 50 0.56 -4.93 -23.12
C LEU A 50 -0.29 -6.08 -22.60
N ILE A 51 -0.25 -6.31 -21.28
CA ILE A 51 -1.14 -7.26 -20.66
C ILE A 51 -2.59 -6.75 -20.72
N LYS A 52 -3.52 -7.65 -21.04
CA LYS A 52 -4.95 -7.31 -21.18
C LYS A 52 -5.54 -6.84 -19.87
N GLU A 53 -6.44 -5.85 -19.94
CA GLU A 53 -7.20 -5.37 -18.79
C GLU A 53 -8.05 -6.49 -18.18
N ASN A 54 -8.31 -6.40 -16.87
CA ASN A 54 -9.03 -7.40 -16.06
C ASN A 54 -8.35 -8.78 -15.95
N THR A 55 -7.11 -8.93 -16.42
CA THR A 55 -6.35 -10.16 -16.23
C THR A 55 -5.94 -10.31 -14.76
N LEU A 56 -6.15 -11.49 -14.19
CA LEU A 56 -5.63 -11.84 -12.88
C LEU A 56 -4.11 -12.00 -12.97
N MET A 57 -3.40 -11.23 -12.18
CA MET A 57 -1.94 -11.24 -12.11
C MET A 57 -1.41 -12.29 -11.16
N ASP A 58 -0.32 -12.91 -11.55
CA ASP A 58 0.54 -13.72 -10.70
C ASP A 58 2.02 -13.43 -11.01
N ASP A 59 2.92 -14.09 -10.28
CA ASP A 59 4.36 -13.89 -10.41
C ASP A 59 4.93 -14.37 -11.78
N THR A 60 4.14 -15.06 -12.59
CA THR A 60 4.61 -15.69 -13.84
C THR A 60 4.16 -14.95 -15.10
N LYS A 61 3.18 -14.05 -15.01
CA LYS A 61 2.62 -13.32 -16.15
C LYS A 61 3.42 -12.09 -16.47
N VAL A 62 3.89 -11.97 -17.72
CA VAL A 62 4.62 -10.79 -18.19
C VAL A 62 3.69 -9.59 -18.26
N VAL A 63 4.17 -8.43 -17.80
CA VAL A 63 3.37 -7.19 -17.74
C VAL A 63 3.43 -6.42 -19.04
N ILE A 64 4.65 -6.18 -19.57
CA ILE A 64 4.89 -5.47 -20.83
C ILE A 64 5.89 -6.26 -21.64
N GLY A 65 5.49 -6.67 -22.84
CA GLY A 65 6.37 -7.25 -23.85
C GLY A 65 7.18 -6.16 -24.54
N LYS A 66 8.48 -6.25 -24.44
CA LYS A 66 9.42 -5.32 -25.06
C LYS A 66 10.55 -6.10 -25.69
N LEU A 67 10.85 -5.79 -26.94
CA LEU A 67 11.94 -6.39 -27.70
C LEU A 67 12.98 -5.32 -28.04
N THR A 68 14.22 -5.72 -28.10
CA THR A 68 15.35 -4.86 -28.46
C THR A 68 16.13 -5.53 -29.60
N THR A 69 16.46 -4.77 -30.62
CA THR A 69 17.27 -5.25 -31.76
C THR A 69 18.69 -5.57 -31.30
N ASN A 70 19.25 -6.65 -31.84
CA ASN A 70 20.65 -6.98 -31.58
C ASN A 70 21.55 -6.19 -32.55
N ILE A 71 22.60 -5.57 -32.01
CA ILE A 71 23.55 -4.78 -32.77
C ILE A 71 24.33 -5.63 -33.79
N GLU A 72 24.66 -6.87 -33.44
CA GLU A 72 25.47 -7.78 -34.25
C GLU A 72 24.64 -8.46 -35.32
N ASN A 73 23.41 -8.86 -35.03
CA ASN A 73 22.51 -9.58 -35.91
C ASN A 73 21.09 -8.98 -35.82
N PRO A 74 20.67 -8.16 -36.81
CA PRO A 74 19.33 -7.54 -36.78
C PRO A 74 18.17 -8.53 -36.82
N ASP A 75 18.38 -9.75 -37.31
CA ASP A 75 17.36 -10.81 -37.37
C ASP A 75 17.12 -11.50 -35.99
N VAL A 76 17.98 -11.22 -35.02
CA VAL A 76 17.90 -11.78 -33.66
C VAL A 76 17.44 -10.68 -32.69
N LEU A 77 16.30 -10.88 -32.07
CA LEU A 77 15.74 -9.98 -31.07
C LEU A 77 16.11 -10.40 -29.66
N ILE A 78 16.33 -9.43 -28.79
CA ILE A 78 16.64 -9.66 -27.38
C ILE A 78 15.39 -9.30 -26.56
N ASP A 79 14.97 -10.22 -25.68
CA ASP A 79 13.87 -9.97 -24.76
C ASP A 79 14.28 -8.98 -23.67
N SER A 80 13.61 -7.84 -23.65
CA SER A 80 13.72 -6.79 -22.63
C SER A 80 12.38 -6.50 -21.95
N SER A 81 11.48 -7.46 -21.96
CA SER A 81 10.15 -7.37 -21.36
C SER A 81 10.18 -7.04 -19.88
N ILE A 82 9.14 -6.38 -19.40
CA ILE A 82 8.95 -6.05 -17.99
C ILE A 82 8.23 -7.19 -17.30
N TYR A 83 8.90 -7.77 -16.35
CA TYR A 83 8.41 -8.87 -15.54
C TYR A 83 7.80 -8.36 -14.24
N PRO A 84 6.80 -9.06 -13.67
CA PRO A 84 6.22 -8.68 -12.41
C PRO A 84 7.25 -8.76 -11.28
N LYS A 85 7.10 -7.91 -10.28
CA LYS A 85 7.86 -8.04 -9.03
C LYS A 85 7.37 -9.27 -8.28
N LYS A 86 8.27 -9.95 -7.57
CA LYS A 86 7.91 -11.10 -6.74
C LYS A 86 6.79 -10.74 -5.75
N GLY A 87 5.76 -11.59 -5.69
CA GLY A 87 4.59 -11.38 -4.84
C GLY A 87 3.57 -10.40 -5.42
N GLN A 88 3.67 -10.04 -6.71
CA GLN A 88 2.65 -9.23 -7.38
C GLN A 88 1.39 -10.05 -7.58
N LEU A 89 0.29 -9.59 -6.97
CA LEU A 89 -1.04 -10.15 -7.11
C LEU A 89 -2.01 -9.04 -7.50
N GLY A 90 -3.25 -9.40 -7.82
CA GLY A 90 -4.33 -8.46 -8.14
C GLY A 90 -4.78 -8.56 -9.58
N TYR A 91 -5.44 -7.53 -10.06
CA TYR A 91 -6.00 -7.45 -11.40
C TYR A 91 -5.42 -6.27 -12.16
N VAL A 92 -5.20 -6.44 -13.44
CA VAL A 92 -4.85 -5.33 -14.34
C VAL A 92 -6.04 -4.39 -14.43
N ASP A 93 -5.87 -3.17 -13.91
CA ASP A 93 -6.94 -2.17 -13.87
C ASP A 93 -6.97 -1.34 -15.15
N LYS A 94 -5.81 -0.85 -15.59
CA LYS A 94 -5.66 -0.11 -16.86
C LYS A 94 -4.34 -0.40 -17.52
N ALA A 95 -4.36 -0.50 -18.85
CA ALA A 95 -3.19 -0.61 -19.71
C ALA A 95 -3.32 0.38 -20.86
N PHE A 96 -2.34 1.25 -21.05
CA PHE A 96 -2.36 2.23 -22.13
C PHE A 96 -0.95 2.64 -22.58
N ILE A 97 -0.86 3.07 -23.82
CA ILE A 97 0.35 3.65 -24.42
C ILE A 97 0.11 5.15 -24.59
N THR A 98 1.10 5.93 -24.25
CA THR A 98 1.16 7.37 -24.48
C THR A 98 2.47 7.72 -25.15
N GLU A 99 2.62 8.92 -25.65
CA GLU A 99 3.86 9.43 -26.21
C GLU A 99 4.56 10.34 -25.20
N ASP A 100 5.88 10.24 -25.17
CA ASP A 100 6.73 11.13 -24.38
C ASP A 100 7.07 12.40 -25.18
N GLU A 101 7.64 13.41 -24.52
CA GLU A 101 8.07 14.68 -25.14
C GLU A 101 9.05 14.49 -26.29
N GLU A 102 9.82 13.39 -26.29
CA GLU A 102 10.76 13.04 -27.34
C GLU A 102 10.13 12.20 -28.50
N GLY A 103 8.81 11.93 -28.43
CA GLY A 103 8.09 11.15 -29.44
C GLY A 103 8.24 9.63 -29.32
N PHE A 104 8.80 9.13 -28.22
CA PHE A 104 8.83 7.69 -27.94
C PHE A 104 7.55 7.23 -27.25
N ARG A 105 7.14 6.00 -27.56
CA ARG A 105 6.00 5.39 -26.89
C ARG A 105 6.36 5.02 -25.46
N LEU A 106 5.47 5.36 -24.54
CA LEU A 106 5.54 5.06 -23.13
C LEU A 106 4.34 4.21 -22.72
N ALA A 107 4.59 2.96 -22.36
CA ALA A 107 3.57 2.06 -21.86
C ALA A 107 3.42 2.20 -20.36
N LYS A 108 2.18 2.32 -19.89
CA LYS A 108 1.84 2.38 -18.45
C LYS A 108 0.77 1.35 -18.15
N ILE A 109 1.04 0.54 -17.12
CA ILE A 109 0.10 -0.47 -16.64
C ILE A 109 -0.13 -0.26 -15.15
N ARG A 110 -1.39 -0.17 -14.77
CA ARG A 110 -1.82 -0.09 -13.39
C ARG A 110 -2.44 -1.40 -12.95
N ILE A 111 -1.90 -1.98 -11.89
CA ILE A 111 -2.42 -3.19 -11.27
C ILE A 111 -3.09 -2.82 -9.95
N ARG A 112 -4.33 -3.24 -9.76
CA ARG A 112 -5.12 -3.06 -8.55
C ARG A 112 -5.08 -4.32 -7.71
N GLU A 113 -4.81 -4.16 -6.45
CA GLU A 113 -4.83 -5.23 -5.46
C GLU A 113 -5.69 -4.81 -4.27
N ASP A 114 -6.64 -5.66 -3.88
CA ASP A 114 -7.43 -5.46 -2.67
C ASP A 114 -6.62 -5.93 -1.47
N ARG A 115 -6.26 -4.98 -0.61
CA ARG A 115 -5.46 -5.23 0.60
C ARG A 115 -6.26 -4.93 1.83
N VAL A 116 -6.90 -5.93 2.39
CA VAL A 116 -7.56 -5.84 3.70
C VAL A 116 -6.50 -5.62 4.78
N PRO A 117 -6.75 -4.76 5.78
CA PRO A 117 -5.82 -4.57 6.90
C PRO A 117 -5.46 -5.88 7.57
N ALA A 118 -4.17 -6.07 7.83
CA ALA A 118 -3.62 -7.25 8.47
C ALA A 118 -2.81 -6.86 9.72
N ILE A 119 -2.60 -7.82 10.63
CA ILE A 119 -1.72 -7.64 11.79
C ILE A 119 -0.33 -7.24 11.30
N GLY A 120 0.21 -6.16 11.88
CA GLY A 120 1.50 -5.60 11.49
C GLY A 120 1.41 -4.44 10.50
N ASP A 121 0.25 -4.16 9.91
CA ASP A 121 0.05 -2.97 9.09
C ASP A 121 0.09 -1.72 9.95
N LYS A 122 0.59 -0.63 9.39
CA LYS A 122 0.80 0.61 10.12
C LYS A 122 -0.29 1.63 9.84
N PHE A 123 -0.86 2.16 10.89
CA PHE A 123 -1.86 3.22 10.87
C PHE A 123 -1.38 4.46 11.61
N CYS A 124 -1.97 5.59 11.34
CA CYS A 124 -1.60 6.86 11.95
C CYS A 124 -2.79 7.83 11.98
N SER A 125 -2.89 8.59 13.07
CA SER A 125 -3.76 9.79 13.09
C SER A 125 -3.05 10.98 12.45
N ARG A 126 -3.77 12.10 12.24
CA ARG A 126 -3.19 13.35 11.76
C ARG A 126 -2.18 13.98 12.72
N CYS A 127 -2.22 13.59 13.98
CA CYS A 127 -1.30 14.06 15.03
C CYS A 127 0.00 13.25 15.11
N GLY A 128 0.29 12.38 14.16
CA GLY A 128 1.53 11.62 14.12
C GLY A 128 1.58 10.41 15.07
N GLN A 129 0.46 9.96 15.61
CA GLN A 129 0.34 8.78 16.46
C GLN A 129 0.37 7.48 15.63
N LYS A 130 1.52 7.21 15.03
CA LYS A 130 1.73 5.98 14.27
C LYS A 130 1.71 4.75 15.18
N GLY A 131 1.04 3.72 14.75
CA GLY A 131 0.97 2.44 15.44
C GLY A 131 0.78 1.28 14.48
N THR A 132 1.17 0.10 14.90
CA THR A 132 0.96 -1.14 14.16
C THR A 132 -0.24 -1.89 14.71
N ILE A 133 -1.02 -2.54 13.85
CA ILE A 133 -2.10 -3.43 14.27
C ILE A 133 -1.49 -4.60 15.04
N GLY A 134 -1.88 -4.76 16.30
CA GLY A 134 -1.49 -5.88 17.14
C GLY A 134 -2.51 -7.01 17.18
N LEU A 135 -3.79 -6.67 17.04
CA LEU A 135 -4.90 -7.62 17.08
C LEU A 135 -6.04 -7.16 16.16
N ILE A 136 -6.72 -8.09 15.56
CA ILE A 136 -7.95 -7.88 14.81
C ILE A 136 -9.05 -8.64 15.53
N ILE A 137 -10.09 -7.93 15.97
CA ILE A 137 -11.21 -8.46 16.71
C ILE A 137 -12.43 -8.50 15.80
N PRO A 138 -13.23 -9.57 15.79
CA PRO A 138 -14.50 -9.62 15.09
C PRO A 138 -15.43 -8.49 15.57
N GLU A 139 -16.24 -7.95 14.67
CA GLU A 139 -17.11 -6.81 14.97
C GLU A 139 -18.08 -7.09 16.13
N HIS A 140 -18.60 -8.32 16.22
CA HIS A 140 -19.53 -8.70 17.28
C HIS A 140 -18.89 -8.78 18.68
N ASP A 141 -17.57 -8.96 18.76
CA ASP A 141 -16.81 -9.00 20.02
C ASP A 141 -16.34 -7.62 20.47
N MET A 142 -16.46 -6.60 19.60
CA MET A 142 -16.07 -5.23 19.92
C MET A 142 -16.99 -4.64 21.00
N PRO A 143 -16.44 -3.83 21.92
CA PRO A 143 -17.27 -3.10 22.87
C PRO A 143 -18.20 -2.13 22.14
N PHE A 144 -19.36 -1.84 22.72
CA PHE A 144 -20.36 -0.97 22.12
C PHE A 144 -20.94 0.00 23.13
N THR A 145 -21.40 1.15 22.66
CA THR A 145 -22.09 2.16 23.47
C THR A 145 -23.55 1.78 23.70
N GLU A 146 -24.24 2.51 24.58
CA GLU A 146 -25.68 2.38 24.80
C GLU A 146 -26.49 2.53 23.50
N ASP A 147 -26.05 3.41 22.60
CA ASP A 147 -26.65 3.63 21.27
C ASP A 147 -26.30 2.53 20.25
N GLY A 148 -25.54 1.51 20.64
CA GLY A 148 -25.09 0.42 19.75
C GLY A 148 -23.91 0.75 18.85
N ILE A 149 -23.25 1.90 19.02
CA ILE A 149 -22.10 2.31 18.23
C ILE A 149 -20.87 1.51 18.70
N ARG A 150 -20.21 0.87 17.73
CA ARG A 150 -18.95 0.14 17.94
C ARG A 150 -17.76 0.96 17.45
N PRO A 151 -16.64 1.00 18.18
CA PRO A 151 -15.43 1.63 17.70
C PRO A 151 -14.78 0.79 16.57
N ASP A 152 -14.18 1.44 15.61
CA ASP A 152 -13.41 0.78 14.53
C ASP A 152 -11.97 0.48 14.97
N ILE A 153 -11.41 1.31 15.86
CA ILE A 153 -10.03 1.21 16.35
C ILE A 153 -9.99 1.45 17.85
N ILE A 154 -9.25 0.60 18.56
CA ILE A 154 -8.91 0.77 19.97
C ILE A 154 -7.42 1.07 20.05
N ILE A 155 -7.06 2.16 20.70
CA ILE A 155 -5.67 2.57 20.90
C ILE A 155 -5.29 2.51 22.38
N ASN A 156 -3.99 2.32 22.64
CA ASN A 156 -3.45 2.38 23.99
C ASN A 156 -3.39 3.84 24.46
N PRO A 157 -4.08 4.22 25.55
CA PRO A 157 -4.08 5.59 26.07
C PRO A 157 -2.69 6.04 26.56
N HIS A 158 -1.80 5.15 26.96
CA HIS A 158 -0.45 5.48 27.41
C HIS A 158 0.43 6.10 26.31
N ALA A 159 0.04 5.98 25.04
CA ALA A 159 0.73 6.63 23.95
C ALA A 159 0.52 8.16 23.92
N LEU A 160 -0.50 8.69 24.56
CA LEU A 160 -0.85 10.11 24.52
C LEU A 160 0.00 10.97 25.47
N PRO A 161 0.18 10.64 26.78
CA PRO A 161 0.93 11.47 27.71
C PRO A 161 2.39 11.64 27.34
N SER A 162 3.07 10.54 27.01
CA SER A 162 4.49 10.54 26.68
C SER A 162 4.82 11.33 25.39
N ARG A 163 3.89 11.37 24.46
CA ARG A 163 4.04 12.07 23.16
C ARG A 163 3.40 13.44 23.14
N MET A 164 2.71 13.83 24.21
CA MET A 164 2.05 15.13 24.37
C MET A 164 1.10 15.47 23.19
N THR A 165 0.44 14.48 22.60
CA THR A 165 -0.46 14.64 21.46
C THR A 165 -1.87 15.03 21.90
N ILE A 166 -1.99 16.12 22.65
CA ILE A 166 -3.26 16.66 23.15
C ILE A 166 -4.20 17.03 21.99
N GLY A 167 -3.63 17.46 20.86
CA GLY A 167 -4.39 17.81 19.67
C GLY A 167 -5.32 16.69 19.18
N GLN A 168 -4.92 15.42 19.32
CA GLN A 168 -5.78 14.29 18.96
C GLN A 168 -7.03 14.18 19.85
N LEU A 169 -6.89 14.42 21.16
CA LEU A 169 -8.03 14.41 22.08
C LEU A 169 -9.00 15.54 21.78
N VAL A 170 -8.48 16.73 21.51
CA VAL A 170 -9.30 17.89 21.11
C VAL A 170 -9.98 17.64 19.77
N GLU A 171 -9.31 17.05 18.80
CA GLU A 171 -9.89 16.63 17.51
C GLU A 171 -11.07 15.69 17.70
N THR A 172 -10.89 14.66 18.51
CA THR A 172 -11.94 13.68 18.80
C THR A 172 -13.15 14.29 19.50
N LEU A 173 -12.91 15.15 20.49
CA LEU A 173 -13.97 15.86 21.23
C LEU A 173 -14.76 16.80 20.32
N MET A 174 -14.05 17.59 19.51
CA MET A 174 -14.65 18.48 18.53
C MET A 174 -15.43 17.72 17.45
N GLY A 175 -14.83 16.65 16.91
CA GLY A 175 -15.50 15.79 15.95
C GLY A 175 -16.81 15.21 16.47
N LYS A 176 -16.83 14.75 17.73
CA LYS A 176 -18.03 14.25 18.39
C LYS A 176 -19.09 15.33 18.51
N ALA A 177 -18.72 16.55 18.93
CA ALA A 177 -19.62 17.67 19.02
C ALA A 177 -20.18 18.07 17.63
N CYS A 178 -19.33 18.12 16.60
CA CYS A 178 -19.73 18.48 15.25
C CYS A 178 -20.70 17.48 14.61
N VAL A 179 -20.46 16.17 14.80
CA VAL A 179 -21.36 15.11 14.31
C VAL A 179 -22.75 15.23 14.95
N ASN A 180 -22.82 15.49 16.27
CA ASN A 180 -24.09 15.61 16.98
C ASN A 180 -24.91 16.86 16.54
N VAL A 181 -24.23 17.93 16.17
CA VAL A 181 -24.88 19.19 15.72
C VAL A 181 -25.09 19.21 14.22
N GLY A 182 -24.39 18.36 13.44
CA GLY A 182 -24.43 18.37 11.98
C GLY A 182 -23.70 19.57 11.37
N ALA A 183 -22.63 20.05 12.01
CA ALA A 183 -21.87 21.22 11.59
C ALA A 183 -20.39 20.90 11.37
N PHE A 184 -19.71 21.72 10.58
CA PHE A 184 -18.27 21.67 10.44
C PHE A 184 -17.59 22.44 11.59
N GLY A 185 -16.50 21.89 12.09
CA GLY A 185 -15.67 22.54 13.10
C GLY A 185 -14.53 23.34 12.48
N ASP A 186 -14.36 24.59 12.87
CA ASP A 186 -13.24 25.42 12.46
C ASP A 186 -11.98 25.10 13.28
N CYS A 187 -10.96 24.54 12.60
CA CYS A 187 -9.67 24.18 13.18
C CYS A 187 -8.55 25.16 12.81
N THR A 188 -8.87 26.36 12.30
CA THR A 188 -7.86 27.34 11.89
C THR A 188 -6.88 27.61 13.04
N ALA A 189 -5.59 27.48 12.76
CA ALA A 189 -4.54 27.67 13.77
C ALA A 189 -4.46 29.14 14.19
N PHE A 190 -4.18 29.37 15.48
CA PHE A 190 -3.88 30.69 16.11
C PHE A 190 -5.02 31.71 16.09
N VAL A 191 -6.16 31.44 15.48
CA VAL A 191 -7.29 32.37 15.36
C VAL A 191 -8.24 32.31 16.58
N ASN A 192 -8.44 31.10 17.11
CA ASN A 192 -9.39 30.87 18.19
C ASN A 192 -8.84 31.30 19.56
N LYS A 193 -9.61 32.10 20.28
CA LYS A 193 -9.34 32.53 21.66
C LYS A 193 -10.16 31.71 22.65
N GLY A 194 -9.58 31.38 23.81
CA GLY A 194 -10.24 30.72 24.93
C GLY A 194 -10.07 29.20 24.99
N SER A 195 -10.78 28.59 25.94
CA SER A 195 -10.69 27.16 26.25
C SER A 195 -11.59 26.33 25.34
N LYS A 196 -11.02 25.72 24.32
CA LYS A 196 -11.73 24.93 23.30
C LYS A 196 -12.48 23.73 23.92
N HIS A 197 -11.87 23.02 24.86
CA HIS A 197 -12.48 21.85 25.48
C HIS A 197 -13.76 22.19 26.26
N LYS A 198 -13.82 23.37 26.89
CA LYS A 198 -15.04 23.84 27.59
C LYS A 198 -16.15 24.16 26.61
N ALA A 199 -15.82 24.81 25.48
CA ALA A 199 -16.80 25.14 24.44
C ALA A 199 -17.46 23.88 23.86
N PHE A 200 -16.64 22.91 23.45
CA PHE A 200 -17.15 21.66 22.89
C PHE A 200 -17.84 20.79 23.96
N GLY A 201 -17.31 20.76 25.19
CA GLY A 201 -17.96 20.09 26.29
C GLY A 201 -19.37 20.62 26.59
N ASN A 202 -19.57 21.92 26.53
CA ASN A 202 -20.89 22.53 26.69
C ASN A 202 -21.87 22.13 25.58
N VAL A 203 -21.37 22.00 24.34
CA VAL A 203 -22.18 21.53 23.20
C VAL A 203 -22.59 20.06 23.43
N LEU A 204 -21.65 19.21 23.87
CA LEU A 204 -21.95 17.81 24.18
C LEU A 204 -22.97 17.67 25.29
N THR A 205 -22.83 18.44 26.38
CA THR A 205 -23.79 18.41 27.52
C THR A 205 -25.19 18.81 27.06
N LYS A 206 -25.32 19.82 26.19
CA LYS A 206 -26.63 20.20 25.64
C LYS A 206 -27.29 19.09 24.82
N ASN A 207 -26.50 18.21 24.25
CA ASN A 207 -26.97 17.05 23.46
C ASN A 207 -27.05 15.75 24.30
N GLY A 208 -26.96 15.81 25.64
CA GLY A 208 -27.10 14.66 26.50
C GLY A 208 -25.84 13.81 26.71
N PHE A 209 -24.68 14.25 26.17
CA PHE A 209 -23.40 13.55 26.32
C PHE A 209 -22.58 14.12 27.51
N ASN A 210 -21.61 13.34 27.98
CA ASN A 210 -20.65 13.84 28.95
C ASN A 210 -19.74 14.91 28.32
N SER A 211 -19.50 16.00 29.05
CA SER A 211 -18.66 17.12 28.62
C SER A 211 -17.22 16.72 28.28
N THR A 212 -16.73 15.61 28.86
CA THR A 212 -15.39 15.06 28.62
C THR A 212 -15.32 14.17 27.37
N GLY A 213 -16.46 13.84 26.76
CA GLY A 213 -16.54 12.91 25.64
C GLY A 213 -16.52 11.43 26.00
N ASN A 214 -16.48 11.10 27.29
CA ASN A 214 -16.53 9.73 27.78
C ASN A 214 -17.94 9.16 27.63
N GLN A 215 -18.03 7.85 27.44
CA GLN A 215 -19.28 7.09 27.44
C GLN A 215 -19.10 5.75 28.18
N LEU A 216 -20.19 5.23 28.70
CA LEU A 216 -20.25 3.86 29.17
C LEU A 216 -20.29 2.90 27.98
N LEU A 217 -19.46 1.88 28.02
CA LEU A 217 -19.43 0.84 27.03
C LEU A 217 -19.74 -0.51 27.63
N TYR A 218 -20.27 -1.39 26.82
CA TYR A 218 -20.59 -2.77 27.14
C TYR A 218 -19.63 -3.71 26.41
N ASN A 219 -19.22 -4.77 27.08
CA ASN A 219 -18.36 -5.79 26.50
C ASN A 219 -19.14 -6.56 25.41
N GLY A 220 -18.63 -6.60 24.20
CA GLY A 220 -19.27 -7.29 23.08
C GLY A 220 -19.41 -8.80 23.25
N MET A 221 -18.49 -9.43 24.01
CA MET A 221 -18.51 -10.88 24.26
C MET A 221 -19.48 -11.29 25.37
N THR A 222 -19.52 -10.52 26.46
CA THR A 222 -20.30 -10.88 27.67
C THR A 222 -21.57 -10.07 27.82
N GLY A 223 -21.70 -8.93 27.16
CA GLY A 223 -22.78 -7.98 27.31
C GLY A 223 -22.75 -7.20 28.66
N GLN A 224 -21.74 -7.41 29.49
CA GLN A 224 -21.58 -6.70 30.74
C GLN A 224 -21.07 -5.28 30.55
N GLN A 225 -21.55 -4.35 31.34
CA GLN A 225 -21.05 -2.99 31.38
C GLN A 225 -19.57 -2.97 31.80
N LEU A 226 -18.76 -2.16 31.16
CA LEU A 226 -17.40 -1.90 31.63
C LEU A 226 -17.41 -1.04 32.87
N GLU A 227 -16.49 -1.30 33.79
CA GLU A 227 -16.43 -0.61 35.11
C GLU A 227 -16.00 0.86 35.03
N SER A 228 -15.50 1.29 33.86
CA SER A 228 -15.03 2.65 33.66
C SER A 228 -15.63 3.29 32.40
N GLU A 229 -15.77 4.61 32.43
CA GLU A 229 -16.12 5.39 31.26
C GLU A 229 -14.96 5.42 30.25
N ILE A 230 -15.28 5.23 29.00
CA ILE A 230 -14.31 5.19 27.89
C ILE A 230 -14.42 6.43 27.03
N PHE A 231 -13.30 7.08 26.76
CA PHE A 231 -13.23 8.18 25.81
C PHE A 231 -13.37 7.65 24.38
N ILE A 232 -14.46 8.04 23.70
CA ILE A 232 -14.78 7.57 22.35
C ILE A 232 -15.30 8.73 21.50
N GLY A 233 -14.89 8.79 20.27
CA GLY A 233 -15.37 9.76 19.28
C GLY A 233 -14.70 9.57 17.93
N PRO A 234 -15.17 10.30 16.90
CA PRO A 234 -14.61 10.21 15.56
C PRO A 234 -13.24 10.88 15.51
N THR A 235 -12.29 10.18 14.90
CA THR A 235 -10.93 10.69 14.65
C THR A 235 -10.53 10.33 13.23
N TYR A 236 -9.86 11.23 12.52
CA TYR A 236 -9.35 10.95 11.19
C TYR A 236 -8.13 10.02 11.27
N TYR A 237 -8.26 8.82 10.72
CA TYR A 237 -7.22 7.81 10.73
C TYR A 237 -6.81 7.43 9.32
N MET A 238 -5.52 7.19 9.11
CA MET A 238 -4.93 6.86 7.82
C MET A 238 -4.15 5.56 7.91
N ARG A 239 -4.27 4.72 6.88
CA ARG A 239 -3.38 3.59 6.68
C ARG A 239 -2.12 4.08 5.99
N LEU A 240 -0.97 3.76 6.55
CA LEU A 240 0.31 4.12 5.97
C LEU A 240 0.74 3.11 4.90
N LYS A 241 1.60 3.53 3.98
CA LYS A 241 2.15 2.68 2.92
C LYS A 241 3.01 1.51 3.40
N HIS A 242 3.37 1.50 4.68
CA HIS A 242 4.18 0.45 5.30
C HIS A 242 3.29 -0.72 5.71
N MET A 243 3.06 -1.65 4.77
CA MET A 243 2.25 -2.84 4.96
C MET A 243 3.14 -4.07 5.14
N VAL A 244 2.69 -5.00 5.96
CA VAL A 244 3.41 -6.25 6.24
C VAL A 244 3.66 -7.07 4.97
N LYS A 245 2.71 -7.09 4.06
CA LYS A 245 2.80 -7.81 2.80
C LYS A 245 3.99 -7.36 1.94
N ASP A 246 4.34 -6.08 1.97
CA ASP A 246 5.47 -5.54 1.21
C ASP A 246 6.82 -5.79 1.88
N LYS A 247 6.83 -6.15 3.15
CA LYS A 247 8.04 -6.32 3.97
C LYS A 247 8.40 -7.77 4.26
N ILE A 248 7.43 -8.67 4.21
CA ILE A 248 7.67 -10.09 4.43
C ILE A 248 8.69 -10.61 3.40
N ASN A 249 9.74 -11.24 3.89
CA ASN A 249 10.78 -11.83 3.06
C ASN A 249 11.02 -13.27 3.49
N TYR A 250 11.03 -14.17 2.53
CA TYR A 250 11.34 -15.59 2.72
C TYR A 250 12.00 -16.13 1.46
N ARG A 251 12.82 -17.15 1.63
CA ARG A 251 13.52 -17.80 0.53
C ARG A 251 13.79 -19.26 0.88
N SER A 252 13.49 -20.16 -0.05
CA SER A 252 13.95 -21.56 0.01
C SER A 252 15.16 -21.78 -0.89
N LYS A 253 15.01 -21.53 -2.19
CA LYS A 253 16.06 -21.57 -3.22
C LYS A 253 15.89 -20.37 -4.14
N GLY A 254 16.97 -19.87 -4.72
CA GLY A 254 16.92 -18.74 -5.62
C GLY A 254 18.30 -18.33 -6.16
N PRO A 255 18.39 -17.19 -6.85
CA PRO A 255 19.60 -16.75 -7.54
C PRO A 255 20.78 -16.51 -6.59
N ARG A 256 21.97 -16.73 -7.10
CA ARG A 256 23.23 -16.46 -6.41
C ARG A 256 24.08 -15.52 -7.25
N THR A 257 24.97 -14.77 -6.60
CA THR A 257 25.95 -13.94 -7.28
C THR A 257 26.91 -14.80 -8.11
N MET A 258 27.24 -14.35 -9.31
CA MET A 258 28.09 -15.11 -10.22
C MET A 258 29.50 -15.28 -9.65
N LEU A 259 30.07 -14.22 -9.08
CA LEU A 259 31.47 -14.21 -8.62
C LEU A 259 31.64 -14.99 -7.31
N THR A 260 30.88 -14.64 -6.28
CA THR A 260 31.06 -15.20 -4.93
C THR A 260 30.20 -16.43 -4.67
N LYS A 261 29.24 -16.73 -5.56
CA LYS A 261 28.23 -17.79 -5.41
C LYS A 261 27.41 -17.70 -4.11
N GLN A 262 27.43 -16.52 -3.49
CA GLN A 262 26.63 -16.22 -2.30
C GLN A 262 25.20 -15.88 -2.70
N VAL A 263 24.29 -15.95 -1.74
CA VAL A 263 22.90 -15.60 -1.91
C VAL A 263 22.78 -14.09 -2.17
N VAL A 264 22.02 -13.68 -3.19
CA VAL A 264 21.76 -12.27 -3.45
C VAL A 264 20.95 -11.66 -2.33
N GLN A 265 21.02 -10.33 -2.16
CA GLN A 265 20.27 -9.58 -1.18
C GLN A 265 19.05 -8.90 -1.83
N GLY A 266 18.04 -8.67 -1.00
CA GLY A 266 16.85 -7.93 -1.38
C GLY A 266 15.65 -8.80 -1.74
N ARG A 267 14.50 -8.45 -1.21
CA ARG A 267 13.22 -9.15 -1.41
C ARG A 267 12.83 -9.21 -2.89
N ALA A 268 13.06 -8.11 -3.62
CA ALA A 268 12.70 -8.01 -5.05
C ALA A 268 13.53 -8.96 -5.94
N ASN A 269 14.72 -9.35 -5.50
CA ASN A 269 15.63 -10.23 -6.22
C ASN A 269 15.53 -11.69 -5.77
N ASP A 270 14.49 -12.06 -5.03
CA ASP A 270 14.41 -13.36 -4.38
C ASP A 270 15.63 -13.66 -3.49
N GLY A 271 16.10 -12.64 -2.79
CA GLY A 271 17.28 -12.68 -1.95
C GLY A 271 17.04 -13.39 -0.61
N GLY A 272 18.14 -13.79 0.00
CA GLY A 272 18.13 -14.41 1.32
C GLY A 272 18.13 -13.42 2.47
N LEU A 273 17.90 -13.93 3.66
CA LEU A 273 18.04 -13.21 4.92
C LEU A 273 19.50 -13.21 5.36
N ARG A 274 19.96 -12.10 5.92
CA ARG A 274 21.29 -11.99 6.48
C ARG A 274 21.26 -12.39 7.94
N ILE A 275 22.19 -13.29 8.31
CA ILE A 275 22.57 -13.55 9.70
C ILE A 275 23.79 -12.68 9.98
N GLY A 276 23.68 -11.77 10.94
CA GLY A 276 24.79 -10.93 11.36
C GLY A 276 25.82 -11.71 12.18
N GLU A 277 26.93 -11.04 12.49
CA GLU A 277 28.00 -11.66 13.31
C GLU A 277 27.52 -11.98 14.72
N MET A 278 26.74 -11.07 15.33
CA MET A 278 26.19 -11.28 16.68
C MET A 278 25.20 -12.45 16.75
N GLU A 279 24.41 -12.66 15.70
CA GLU A 279 23.46 -13.78 15.61
C GLU A 279 24.17 -15.12 15.35
N ARG A 280 25.40 -15.07 14.80
CA ARG A 280 26.23 -16.26 14.62
C ARG A 280 26.88 -16.69 15.92
N ASP A 281 27.42 -15.77 16.71
CA ASP A 281 28.13 -16.01 17.98
C ASP A 281 27.17 -16.34 19.12
#